data_738b5b909555048973fb4c201c25cec9
#
_entry.id   738b5b909555048973fb4c201c25cec9
#
_cell.length_a   1.000
_cell.length_b   1.000
_cell.length_c   1.000
_cell.angle_alpha   90.00
_cell.angle_beta   90.00
_cell.angle_gamma   90.00
#
_symmetry.space_group_name_H-M   'P 1'
#
loop_
_entity.id
_entity.type
_entity.pdbx_description
1 polymer ?
#
loop_
_entity_poly.entity_id
_entity_poly.type
_entity_poly.pdbx_seq_one_letter_code
_entity_poly.pdbx_strand_id
1 'polypeptide(L)'
;PEEGDPKNFIPTLMKILVGGSVAIDNVKTPVADETNLLGGSASYASLAAAKLASPVHLLGIIGNDFPQEHLEMLSEQGVDLSGLERSEQASFTWTGEYHENMNERTTHNVAINVLEHWQVSVPAELADAPFVVLANMAPINQLQMLEQCNAQEKFVVADTMDLWITVANEELHDVLKRIDLLVINESEAREFANTNNLVLAGERLLEKGPRYVVVKLGEFGAKLFGPDGAFFSCGAWPLRNLADPTGAGDTFLGGLIGTLAAEGAVTPTFDQLKTAVVNGSILASFTCEDFSTKSLESARKTDFFERIDQFQQISAW
;
A
#
# COMPACT_ATOMS: atom_id res chain seq x y z
N PRO A 1 35.56 20.97 14.01
CA PRO A 1 34.51 20.21 13.39
C PRO A 1 33.22 21.00 13.62
N GLU A 2 32.73 21.63 12.56
CA GLU A 2 31.48 22.41 12.58
C GLU A 2 30.34 21.40 12.60
N GLU A 3 29.51 21.47 13.62
CA GLU A 3 28.22 20.79 13.68
C GLU A 3 27.33 21.39 12.59
N GLY A 4 27.02 20.62 11.56
CA GLY A 4 26.12 21.03 10.49
C GLY A 4 24.71 21.26 11.03
N ASP A 5 24.15 22.42 10.71
CA ASP A 5 22.79 22.84 11.06
C ASP A 5 21.78 21.81 10.50
N PRO A 6 20.94 21.16 11.33
CA PRO A 6 19.99 20.14 10.90
C PRO A 6 18.81 20.69 10.05
N LYS A 7 18.81 21.97 9.69
CA LYS A 7 17.69 22.66 9.01
C LYS A 7 17.79 22.72 7.49
N ASN A 8 18.82 22.17 6.86
CA ASN A 8 18.97 22.16 5.40
C ASN A 8 18.99 20.73 4.83
N PHE A 9 18.03 19.89 5.23
CA PHE A 9 17.76 18.67 4.48
C PHE A 9 16.97 19.05 3.21
N ILE A 10 17.67 19.21 2.08
CA ILE A 10 17.02 19.19 0.77
C ILE A 10 16.60 17.72 0.58
N PRO A 11 15.30 17.41 0.63
CA PRO A 11 14.88 16.01 0.40
C PRO A 11 15.33 15.63 -1.00
N THR A 12 16.13 14.60 -1.11
CA THR A 12 16.42 13.98 -2.40
C THR A 12 15.06 13.52 -2.94
N LEU A 13 14.62 14.14 -4.04
CA LEU A 13 13.34 13.79 -4.68
C LEU A 13 13.46 12.38 -5.25
N MET A 14 13.06 11.39 -4.46
CA MET A 14 13.11 9.99 -4.85
C MET A 14 11.77 9.60 -5.47
N LYS A 15 11.81 9.27 -6.75
CA LYS A 15 10.65 8.84 -7.53
C LYS A 15 10.05 7.54 -6.96
N ILE A 16 8.74 7.55 -6.70
CA ILE A 16 7.97 6.36 -6.33
C ILE A 16 7.05 6.00 -7.48
N LEU A 17 7.13 4.75 -7.96
CA LEU A 17 6.21 4.20 -8.95
C LEU A 17 5.28 3.19 -8.28
N VAL A 18 3.99 3.48 -8.26
CA VAL A 18 2.95 2.65 -7.64
C VAL A 18 2.09 2.04 -8.74
N GLY A 19 2.19 0.74 -8.94
CA GLY A 19 1.34 0.00 -9.88
C GLY A 19 0.30 -0.85 -9.18
N GLY A 20 -0.94 -0.85 -9.68
CA GLY A 20 -2.01 -1.65 -9.12
C GLY A 20 -3.39 -1.28 -9.66
N SER A 21 -4.44 -1.77 -9.01
CA SER A 21 -5.82 -1.46 -9.39
C SER A 21 -6.19 -0.01 -9.07
N VAL A 22 -6.97 0.58 -9.98
CA VAL A 22 -7.72 1.83 -9.80
C VAL A 22 -9.18 1.48 -10.00
N ALA A 23 -10.04 1.74 -9.02
CA ALA A 23 -11.39 1.19 -8.95
C ALA A 23 -12.45 2.25 -8.65
N ILE A 24 -13.68 1.90 -8.99
CA ILE A 24 -14.89 2.54 -8.46
C ILE A 24 -15.49 1.56 -7.45
N ASP A 25 -15.52 1.94 -6.17
CA ASP A 25 -16.00 1.09 -5.10
C ASP A 25 -17.41 1.48 -4.64
N ASN A 26 -18.20 0.47 -4.25
CA ASN A 26 -19.44 0.65 -3.51
C ASN A 26 -19.29 -0.11 -2.20
N VAL A 27 -19.35 0.61 -1.10
CA VAL A 27 -19.03 0.08 0.23
C VAL A 27 -20.20 0.29 1.17
N LYS A 28 -20.67 -0.82 1.74
CA LYS A 28 -21.63 -0.80 2.84
C LYS A 28 -20.95 -1.24 4.12
N THR A 29 -21.18 -0.46 5.19
CA THR A 29 -20.74 -0.79 6.55
C THR A 29 -21.92 -0.64 7.50
N PRO A 30 -21.80 -1.04 8.78
CA PRO A 30 -22.84 -0.75 9.78
C PRO A 30 -23.12 0.76 9.97
N VAL A 31 -22.20 1.63 9.50
CA VAL A 31 -22.30 3.08 9.64
C VAL A 31 -23.11 3.71 8.51
N ALA A 32 -22.85 3.33 7.24
CA ALA A 32 -23.50 3.87 6.05
C ALA A 32 -23.34 2.96 4.83
N ASP A 33 -24.00 3.33 3.72
CA ASP A 33 -23.93 2.70 2.40
C ASP A 33 -23.57 3.80 1.39
N GLU A 34 -22.35 3.74 0.87
CA GLU A 34 -21.76 4.74 -0.03
C GLU A 34 -21.39 4.12 -1.37
N THR A 35 -21.59 4.89 -2.44
CA THR A 35 -21.37 4.42 -3.82
C THR A 35 -20.48 5.38 -4.61
N ASN A 36 -19.93 4.91 -5.74
CA ASN A 36 -19.05 5.67 -6.61
C ASN A 36 -17.83 6.26 -5.88
N LEU A 37 -17.32 5.55 -4.91
CA LEU A 37 -16.14 5.93 -4.14
C LEU A 37 -14.86 5.69 -4.97
N LEU A 38 -13.84 6.52 -4.76
CA LEU A 38 -12.49 6.17 -5.22
C LEU A 38 -12.03 4.91 -4.50
N GLY A 39 -11.64 3.92 -5.27
CA GLY A 39 -11.13 2.64 -4.80
C GLY A 39 -9.87 2.21 -5.54
N GLY A 40 -9.45 0.98 -5.26
CA GLY A 40 -8.28 0.38 -5.87
C GLY A 40 -6.99 0.62 -5.09
N SER A 41 -6.17 -0.43 -5.05
CA SER A 41 -4.96 -0.48 -4.23
C SER A 41 -3.93 0.59 -4.60
N ALA A 42 -3.75 0.86 -5.90
CA ALA A 42 -2.81 1.90 -6.34
C ALA A 42 -3.28 3.31 -5.97
N SER A 43 -4.58 3.57 -5.95
CA SER A 43 -5.14 4.87 -5.55
C SER A 43 -4.80 5.21 -4.10
N TYR A 44 -5.12 4.30 -3.18
CA TYR A 44 -4.82 4.49 -1.75
C TYR A 44 -3.32 4.56 -1.48
N ALA A 45 -2.53 3.65 -2.06
CA ALA A 45 -1.09 3.60 -1.84
C ALA A 45 -0.40 4.87 -2.39
N SER A 46 -0.78 5.34 -3.57
CA SER A 46 -0.22 6.57 -4.16
C SER A 46 -0.56 7.79 -3.33
N LEU A 47 -1.83 7.94 -2.92
CA LEU A 47 -2.26 9.05 -2.08
C LEU A 47 -1.51 9.07 -0.74
N ALA A 48 -1.41 7.93 -0.08
CA ALA A 48 -0.68 7.81 1.20
C ALA A 48 0.81 8.13 1.05
N ALA A 49 1.46 7.63 -0.01
CA ALA A 49 2.85 7.95 -0.29
C ALA A 49 3.05 9.44 -0.55
N ALA A 50 2.13 10.09 -1.28
CA ALA A 50 2.18 11.52 -1.59
C ALA A 50 2.05 12.43 -0.35
N LYS A 51 1.45 11.95 0.74
CA LYS A 51 1.45 12.68 2.02
C LYS A 51 2.86 12.86 2.61
N LEU A 52 3.80 11.97 2.30
CA LEU A 52 5.13 11.92 2.90
C LEU A 52 6.24 12.25 1.92
N ALA A 53 6.14 11.87 0.66
CA ALA A 53 7.18 11.97 -0.35
C ALA A 53 6.63 12.49 -1.70
N SER A 54 7.54 12.93 -2.56
CA SER A 54 7.25 13.39 -3.94
C SER A 54 8.52 13.25 -4.78
N PRO A 55 8.41 12.92 -6.09
CA PRO A 55 7.18 12.65 -6.84
C PRO A 55 6.66 11.22 -6.65
N VAL A 56 5.33 11.06 -6.69
CA VAL A 56 4.64 9.76 -6.68
C VAL A 56 3.88 9.60 -7.98
N HIS A 57 4.16 8.54 -8.72
CA HIS A 57 3.55 8.23 -10.00
C HIS A 57 2.64 7.00 -9.87
N LEU A 58 1.39 7.14 -10.29
CA LEU A 58 0.41 6.07 -10.31
C LEU A 58 0.43 5.39 -11.68
N LEU A 59 0.62 4.08 -11.69
CA LEU A 59 0.53 3.20 -12.86
C LEU A 59 -0.71 2.30 -12.72
N GLY A 60 -1.60 2.38 -13.68
CA GLY A 60 -2.85 1.63 -13.68
C GLY A 60 -3.63 1.82 -14.95
N ILE A 61 -4.86 1.28 -15.01
CA ILE A 61 -5.77 1.45 -16.13
C ILE A 61 -7.18 1.75 -15.64
N ILE A 62 -7.86 2.67 -16.30
CA ILE A 62 -9.27 3.04 -16.06
C ILE A 62 -10.07 3.03 -17.35
N GLY A 63 -11.40 2.95 -17.22
CA GLY A 63 -12.33 3.13 -18.30
C GLY A 63 -12.72 4.58 -18.54
N ASN A 64 -13.50 4.80 -19.60
CA ASN A 64 -14.05 6.12 -19.91
C ASN A 64 -15.15 6.59 -18.95
N ASP A 65 -15.67 5.67 -18.15
CA ASP A 65 -16.69 5.89 -17.12
C ASP A 65 -16.12 6.31 -15.75
N PHE A 66 -14.78 6.37 -15.63
CA PHE A 66 -14.14 6.72 -14.36
C PHE A 66 -14.41 8.18 -13.99
N PRO A 67 -14.89 8.47 -12.75
CA PRO A 67 -15.23 9.83 -12.33
C PRO A 67 -14.04 10.78 -12.42
N GLN A 68 -14.22 11.90 -13.10
CA GLN A 68 -13.16 12.89 -13.32
C GLN A 68 -12.74 13.56 -12.02
N GLU A 69 -13.66 13.74 -11.07
CA GLU A 69 -13.38 14.31 -9.75
C GLU A 69 -12.34 13.52 -8.96
N HIS A 70 -12.30 12.20 -9.10
CA HIS A 70 -11.29 11.37 -8.44
C HIS A 70 -9.89 11.58 -9.03
N LEU A 71 -9.78 11.79 -10.33
CA LEU A 71 -8.49 12.08 -10.98
C LEU A 71 -7.98 13.47 -10.61
N GLU A 72 -8.87 14.45 -10.59
CA GLU A 72 -8.56 15.81 -10.17
C GLU A 72 -8.06 15.83 -8.72
N MET A 73 -8.77 15.16 -7.82
CA MET A 73 -8.39 15.02 -6.43
C MET A 73 -7.00 14.38 -6.27
N LEU A 74 -6.73 13.23 -6.92
CA LEU A 74 -5.42 12.58 -6.87
C LEU A 74 -4.30 13.52 -7.33
N SER A 75 -4.52 14.24 -8.42
CA SER A 75 -3.55 15.22 -8.94
C SER A 75 -3.33 16.38 -7.98
N GLU A 76 -4.39 16.94 -7.39
CA GLU A 76 -4.33 18.01 -6.39
C GLU A 76 -3.58 17.58 -5.12
N GLN A 77 -3.66 16.29 -4.76
CA GLN A 77 -2.93 15.69 -3.64
C GLN A 77 -1.47 15.33 -3.99
N GLY A 78 -1.02 15.64 -5.21
CA GLY A 78 0.38 15.46 -5.63
C GLY A 78 0.72 14.10 -6.23
N VAL A 79 -0.29 13.32 -6.67
CA VAL A 79 -0.10 12.09 -7.41
C VAL A 79 0.00 12.40 -8.91
N ASP A 80 1.08 12.00 -9.54
CA ASP A 80 1.27 12.10 -10.98
C ASP A 80 0.56 10.95 -11.69
N LEU A 81 -0.34 11.27 -12.60
CA LEU A 81 -1.19 10.32 -13.33
C LEU A 81 -0.65 10.02 -14.74
N SER A 82 0.59 10.40 -15.08
CA SER A 82 1.17 10.17 -16.41
C SER A 82 1.29 8.67 -16.77
N GLY A 83 1.32 7.80 -15.76
CA GLY A 83 1.31 6.34 -15.93
C GLY A 83 -0.09 5.71 -15.99
N LEU A 84 -1.16 6.51 -15.95
CA LEU A 84 -2.53 6.00 -15.94
C LEU A 84 -3.06 5.84 -17.36
N GLU A 85 -3.30 4.59 -17.76
CA GLU A 85 -3.87 4.24 -19.07
C GLU A 85 -5.40 4.44 -19.07
N ARG A 86 -5.94 4.77 -20.26
CA ARG A 86 -7.39 4.86 -20.50
C ARG A 86 -7.84 3.84 -21.52
N SER A 87 -8.95 3.16 -21.24
CA SER A 87 -9.59 2.19 -22.10
C SER A 87 -11.00 2.63 -22.47
N GLU A 88 -11.52 2.12 -23.58
CA GLU A 88 -12.94 2.27 -23.92
C GLU A 88 -13.87 1.32 -23.17
N GLN A 89 -13.29 0.32 -22.49
CA GLN A 89 -14.05 -0.56 -21.60
C GLN A 89 -14.43 0.18 -20.31
N ALA A 90 -15.34 -0.41 -19.54
CA ALA A 90 -15.69 0.10 -18.21
C ALA A 90 -14.53 -0.07 -17.21
N SER A 91 -14.48 0.80 -16.25
CA SER A 91 -13.53 0.74 -15.13
C SER A 91 -13.75 -0.51 -14.27
N PHE A 92 -12.69 -0.95 -13.59
CA PHE A 92 -12.81 -1.96 -12.54
C PHE A 92 -13.72 -1.47 -11.42
N THR A 93 -14.67 -2.31 -10.99
CA THR A 93 -15.56 -1.98 -9.88
C THR A 93 -15.59 -3.09 -8.84
N TRP A 94 -15.70 -2.68 -7.59
CA TRP A 94 -15.88 -3.59 -6.46
C TRP A 94 -17.08 -3.15 -5.61
N THR A 95 -17.89 -4.11 -5.17
CA THR A 95 -19.00 -3.89 -4.24
C THR A 95 -18.89 -4.85 -3.08
N GLY A 96 -18.77 -4.31 -1.88
CA GLY A 96 -18.61 -5.08 -0.67
C GLY A 96 -19.38 -4.55 0.52
N GLU A 97 -19.59 -5.43 1.49
CA GLU A 97 -20.26 -5.13 2.77
C GLU A 97 -19.39 -5.61 3.92
N TYR A 98 -19.07 -4.71 4.84
CA TYR A 98 -18.43 -5.05 6.10
C TYR A 98 -19.48 -5.37 7.17
N HIS A 99 -19.18 -6.41 7.95
CA HIS A 99 -20.04 -6.85 9.05
C HIS A 99 -19.79 -6.03 10.33
N GLU A 100 -20.59 -6.27 11.38
CA GLU A 100 -20.55 -5.55 12.65
C GLU A 100 -19.14 -5.47 13.29
N ASN A 101 -18.31 -6.49 13.09
CA ASN A 101 -16.94 -6.52 13.61
C ASN A 101 -15.93 -5.75 12.74
N MET A 102 -16.35 -5.23 11.58
CA MET A 102 -15.53 -4.48 10.61
C MET A 102 -14.25 -5.20 10.12
N ASN A 103 -14.01 -6.42 10.55
CA ASN A 103 -12.87 -7.26 10.15
C ASN A 103 -13.26 -8.28 9.09
N GLU A 104 -14.55 -8.62 9.01
CA GLU A 104 -15.11 -9.54 8.02
C GLU A 104 -15.89 -8.77 6.97
N ARG A 105 -15.71 -9.14 5.70
CA ARG A 105 -16.44 -8.55 4.58
C ARG A 105 -17.04 -9.62 3.68
N THR A 106 -18.15 -9.28 3.06
CA THR A 106 -18.75 -10.03 1.95
C THR A 106 -18.54 -9.25 0.67
N THR A 107 -17.91 -9.85 -0.31
CA THR A 107 -17.86 -9.28 -1.68
C THR A 107 -19.13 -9.67 -2.41
N HIS A 108 -19.94 -8.68 -2.80
CA HIS A 108 -21.20 -8.89 -3.52
C HIS A 108 -21.00 -8.90 -5.04
N ASN A 109 -20.10 -8.06 -5.55
CA ASN A 109 -19.81 -7.99 -6.98
C ASN A 109 -18.36 -7.55 -7.24
N VAL A 110 -17.78 -8.13 -8.29
CA VAL A 110 -16.49 -7.72 -8.86
C VAL A 110 -16.66 -7.68 -10.37
N ALA A 111 -16.54 -6.51 -10.99
CA ALA A 111 -16.49 -6.38 -12.44
C ALA A 111 -15.05 -6.05 -12.86
N ILE A 112 -14.34 -7.03 -13.38
CA ILE A 112 -12.90 -6.96 -13.71
C ILE A 112 -12.66 -5.96 -14.86
N ASN A 113 -13.53 -5.97 -15.90
CA ASN A 113 -13.58 -4.98 -16.98
C ASN A 113 -12.15 -4.70 -17.57
N VAL A 114 -11.68 -3.44 -17.47
CA VAL A 114 -10.37 -3.02 -18.01
C VAL A 114 -9.19 -3.87 -17.54
N LEU A 115 -9.29 -4.53 -16.39
CA LEU A 115 -8.18 -5.34 -15.84
C LEU A 115 -8.08 -6.72 -16.50
N GLU A 116 -9.14 -7.22 -17.18
CA GLU A 116 -9.18 -8.58 -17.71
C GLU A 116 -8.07 -8.86 -18.73
N HIS A 117 -7.76 -7.87 -19.55
CA HIS A 117 -6.76 -8.00 -20.61
C HIS A 117 -5.65 -6.95 -20.53
N TRP A 118 -5.52 -6.28 -19.38
CA TRP A 118 -4.52 -5.25 -19.19
C TRP A 118 -3.12 -5.82 -19.29
N GLN A 119 -2.32 -5.25 -20.19
CA GLN A 119 -0.89 -5.50 -20.30
C GLN A 119 -0.18 -4.27 -19.77
N VAL A 120 0.56 -4.43 -18.69
CA VAL A 120 1.22 -3.31 -18.02
C VAL A 120 2.29 -2.69 -18.92
N SER A 121 2.20 -1.37 -19.13
CA SER A 121 3.18 -0.58 -19.86
C SER A 121 3.76 0.50 -18.94
N VAL A 122 5.03 0.38 -18.58
CA VAL A 122 5.72 1.41 -17.78
C VAL A 122 6.29 2.47 -18.71
N PRO A 123 5.87 3.74 -18.62
CA PRO A 123 6.48 4.84 -19.37
C PRO A 123 8.02 4.88 -19.15
N ALA A 124 8.79 5.12 -20.21
CA ALA A 124 10.24 5.06 -20.16
C ALA A 124 10.84 6.01 -19.10
N GLU A 125 10.21 7.16 -18.88
CA GLU A 125 10.58 8.14 -17.88
C GLU A 125 10.31 7.71 -16.43
N LEU A 126 9.54 6.63 -16.22
CA LEU A 126 9.22 6.07 -14.92
C LEU A 126 9.99 4.78 -14.63
N ALA A 127 10.62 4.19 -15.65
CA ALA A 127 11.30 2.89 -15.54
C ALA A 127 12.51 2.92 -14.59
N ASP A 128 13.10 4.08 -14.32
CA ASP A 128 14.24 4.27 -13.42
C ASP A 128 13.83 4.62 -11.98
N ALA A 129 12.56 4.45 -11.61
CA ALA A 129 12.10 4.73 -10.25
C ALA A 129 12.82 3.84 -9.22
N PRO A 130 13.48 4.45 -8.20
CA PRO A 130 14.19 3.70 -7.16
C PRO A 130 13.24 3.05 -6.14
N PHE A 131 12.01 3.49 -6.05
CA PHE A 131 10.98 2.85 -5.22
C PHE A 131 9.85 2.35 -6.10
N VAL A 132 9.62 1.04 -6.06
CA VAL A 132 8.59 0.36 -6.86
C VAL A 132 7.61 -0.32 -5.91
N VAL A 133 6.33 0.03 -6.04
CA VAL A 133 5.23 -0.56 -5.29
C VAL A 133 4.38 -1.40 -6.24
N LEU A 134 4.36 -2.69 -6.00
CA LEU A 134 3.47 -3.64 -6.65
C LEU A 134 2.25 -3.82 -5.74
N ALA A 135 1.33 -2.87 -5.83
CA ALA A 135 0.08 -2.94 -5.08
C ALA A 135 -0.79 -4.09 -5.63
N ASN A 136 -1.94 -4.35 -5.03
CA ASN A 136 -2.75 -5.50 -5.41
C ASN A 136 -3.21 -5.43 -6.88
N MET A 137 -2.71 -6.34 -7.67
CA MET A 137 -3.07 -6.67 -9.06
C MET A 137 -2.66 -8.11 -9.35
N ALA A 138 -3.05 -8.64 -10.52
CA ALA A 138 -2.66 -10.00 -10.89
C ALA A 138 -1.12 -10.17 -10.86
N PRO A 139 -0.57 -11.25 -10.31
CA PRO A 139 0.87 -11.49 -10.23
C PRO A 139 1.58 -11.38 -11.60
N ILE A 140 0.92 -11.78 -12.68
CA ILE A 140 1.47 -11.61 -14.01
C ILE A 140 1.68 -10.12 -14.38
N ASN A 141 0.77 -9.23 -13.96
CA ASN A 141 0.92 -7.79 -14.16
C ASN A 141 2.03 -7.21 -13.27
N GLN A 142 2.20 -7.72 -12.03
CA GLN A 142 3.32 -7.37 -11.16
C GLN A 142 4.66 -7.76 -11.81
N LEU A 143 4.75 -8.95 -12.40
CA LEU A 143 5.93 -9.39 -13.14
C LEU A 143 6.21 -8.53 -14.37
N GLN A 144 5.19 -8.20 -15.18
CA GLN A 144 5.33 -7.31 -16.33
C GLN A 144 5.87 -5.93 -15.95
N MET A 145 5.41 -5.38 -14.82
CA MET A 145 5.91 -4.12 -14.28
C MET A 145 7.38 -4.24 -13.86
N LEU A 146 7.73 -5.29 -13.12
CA LEU A 146 9.09 -5.54 -12.66
C LEU A 146 10.10 -5.69 -13.81
N GLU A 147 9.71 -6.31 -14.92
CA GLU A 147 10.54 -6.50 -16.08
C GLU A 147 10.91 -5.18 -16.78
N GLN A 148 10.07 -4.16 -16.65
CA GLN A 148 10.25 -2.85 -17.23
C GLN A 148 10.96 -1.86 -16.30
N CYS A 149 10.99 -2.11 -14.98
CA CYS A 149 11.68 -1.28 -13.99
C CYS A 149 13.19 -1.56 -14.00
N ASN A 150 13.99 -0.61 -14.44
CA ASN A 150 15.40 -0.76 -14.74
C ASN A 150 16.36 0.05 -13.86
N ALA A 151 15.90 0.68 -12.78
CA ALA A 151 16.77 1.34 -11.81
C ALA A 151 17.86 0.37 -11.31
N GLN A 152 19.12 0.84 -11.24
CA GLN A 152 20.26 0.02 -10.79
C GLN A 152 20.13 -0.34 -9.31
N GLU A 153 19.75 0.64 -8.51
CA GLU A 153 19.39 0.45 -7.11
C GLU A 153 17.90 0.75 -6.96
N LYS A 154 17.14 -0.21 -6.48
CA LYS A 154 15.72 -0.05 -6.23
C LYS A 154 15.30 -0.87 -5.02
N PHE A 155 14.27 -0.36 -4.33
CA PHE A 155 13.55 -1.09 -3.31
C PHE A 155 12.15 -1.42 -3.83
N VAL A 156 11.86 -2.71 -3.88
CA VAL A 156 10.60 -3.22 -4.42
C VAL A 156 9.76 -3.79 -3.28
N VAL A 157 8.56 -3.26 -3.12
CA VAL A 157 7.57 -3.78 -2.17
C VAL A 157 6.35 -4.31 -2.91
N ALA A 158 5.82 -5.45 -2.47
CA ALA A 158 4.59 -6.01 -3.01
C ALA A 158 3.54 -6.24 -1.92
N ASP A 159 2.28 -6.04 -2.29
CA ASP A 159 1.10 -6.58 -1.61
C ASP A 159 0.48 -7.69 -2.45
N THR A 160 -0.37 -8.51 -1.83
CA THR A 160 -1.11 -9.59 -2.49
C THR A 160 -2.49 -9.73 -1.85
N MET A 161 -3.28 -10.70 -2.32
CA MET A 161 -4.55 -11.07 -1.71
C MET A 161 -4.80 -12.58 -1.81
N ASP A 162 -5.73 -13.08 -1.03
CA ASP A 162 -6.17 -14.47 -0.96
C ASP A 162 -6.45 -15.10 -2.34
N LEU A 163 -7.09 -14.35 -3.23
CA LEU A 163 -7.35 -14.81 -4.60
C LEU A 163 -6.07 -15.27 -5.30
N TRP A 164 -5.02 -14.46 -5.28
CA TRP A 164 -3.77 -14.77 -5.98
C TRP A 164 -2.99 -15.91 -5.33
N ILE A 165 -3.08 -16.04 -4.01
CA ILE A 165 -2.50 -17.18 -3.28
C ILE A 165 -3.12 -18.49 -3.77
N THR A 166 -4.42 -18.47 -4.11
CA THR A 166 -5.16 -19.63 -4.55
C THR A 166 -5.03 -19.90 -6.06
N VAL A 167 -5.20 -18.88 -6.93
CA VAL A 167 -5.36 -19.08 -8.38
C VAL A 167 -4.13 -18.77 -9.22
N ALA A 168 -3.14 -18.05 -8.68
CA ALA A 168 -1.92 -17.61 -9.37
C ALA A 168 -0.66 -17.82 -8.50
N ASN A 169 -0.61 -18.95 -7.82
CA ASN A 169 0.42 -19.25 -6.81
C ASN A 169 1.83 -19.34 -7.41
N GLU A 170 1.98 -19.87 -8.62
CA GLU A 170 3.29 -20.00 -9.27
C GLU A 170 3.85 -18.63 -9.63
N GLU A 171 3.06 -17.78 -10.29
CA GLU A 171 3.44 -16.41 -10.64
C GLU A 171 3.72 -15.58 -9.39
N LEU A 172 2.91 -15.74 -8.33
CA LEU A 172 3.14 -15.07 -7.05
C LEU A 172 4.49 -15.47 -6.44
N HIS A 173 4.89 -16.74 -6.49
CA HIS A 173 6.22 -17.17 -6.05
C HIS A 173 7.34 -16.52 -6.89
N ASP A 174 7.12 -16.29 -8.18
CA ASP A 174 8.11 -15.61 -9.03
C ASP A 174 8.20 -14.12 -8.70
N VAL A 175 7.10 -13.48 -8.31
CA VAL A 175 7.11 -12.11 -7.75
C VAL A 175 7.94 -12.07 -6.46
N LEU A 176 7.68 -13.00 -5.51
CA LEU A 176 8.37 -13.02 -4.20
C LEU A 176 9.90 -13.10 -4.32
N LYS A 177 10.41 -13.81 -5.32
CA LYS A 177 11.86 -13.95 -5.56
C LYS A 177 12.51 -12.64 -6.04
N ARG A 178 11.71 -11.64 -6.42
CA ARG A 178 12.16 -10.41 -7.11
C ARG A 178 11.87 -9.13 -6.33
N ILE A 179 11.33 -9.25 -5.10
CA ILE A 179 10.98 -8.14 -4.23
C ILE A 179 11.85 -8.11 -2.98
N ASP A 180 11.97 -6.94 -2.37
CA ASP A 180 12.68 -6.74 -1.11
C ASP A 180 11.76 -6.93 0.10
N LEU A 181 10.51 -6.50 -0.02
CA LEU A 181 9.54 -6.52 1.08
C LEU A 181 8.19 -7.04 0.60
N LEU A 182 7.66 -8.03 1.31
CA LEU A 182 6.25 -8.44 1.20
C LEU A 182 5.44 -7.78 2.32
N VAL A 183 4.33 -7.13 1.97
CA VAL A 183 3.32 -6.65 2.93
C VAL A 183 2.05 -7.48 2.73
N ILE A 184 1.57 -8.16 3.76
CA ILE A 184 0.50 -9.15 3.68
C ILE A 184 -0.38 -9.07 4.94
N ASN A 185 -1.65 -9.44 4.86
CA ASN A 185 -2.50 -9.52 6.05
C ASN A 185 -2.34 -10.85 6.81
N GLU A 186 -2.90 -10.93 8.02
CA GLU A 186 -2.77 -12.09 8.90
C GLU A 186 -3.32 -13.38 8.28
N SER A 187 -4.53 -13.34 7.72
CA SER A 187 -5.18 -14.52 7.14
C SER A 187 -4.42 -15.05 5.93
N GLU A 188 -4.04 -14.15 5.02
CA GLU A 188 -3.21 -14.47 3.86
C GLU A 188 -1.85 -15.03 4.25
N ALA A 189 -1.19 -14.44 5.27
CA ALA A 189 0.10 -14.93 5.76
C ALA A 189 0.00 -16.36 6.30
N ARG A 190 -1.05 -16.67 7.07
CA ARG A 190 -1.31 -18.02 7.60
C ARG A 190 -1.60 -19.03 6.49
N GLU A 191 -2.42 -18.64 5.53
CA GLU A 191 -2.76 -19.46 4.36
C GLU A 191 -1.52 -19.74 3.51
N PHE A 192 -0.82 -18.71 3.09
CA PHE A 192 0.32 -18.81 2.18
C PHE A 192 1.53 -19.54 2.80
N ALA A 193 1.72 -19.40 4.11
CA ALA A 193 2.74 -20.13 4.86
C ALA A 193 2.26 -21.51 5.38
N ASN A 194 0.99 -21.85 5.19
CA ASN A 194 0.36 -23.09 5.68
C ASN A 194 0.66 -23.35 7.17
N THR A 195 0.33 -22.36 8.03
CA THR A 195 0.52 -22.46 9.48
C THR A 195 -0.35 -21.45 10.24
N ASN A 196 -0.88 -21.87 11.39
CA ASN A 196 -1.61 -20.98 12.30
C ASN A 196 -0.69 -20.22 13.27
N ASN A 197 0.61 -20.47 13.30
CA ASN A 197 1.57 -19.72 14.08
C ASN A 197 2.09 -18.55 13.24
N LEU A 198 1.75 -17.32 13.66
CA LEU A 198 2.06 -16.13 12.89
C LEU A 198 3.56 -15.81 12.80
N VAL A 199 4.33 -16.14 13.86
CA VAL A 199 5.79 -15.96 13.83
C VAL A 199 6.40 -16.92 12.81
N LEU A 200 6.00 -18.20 12.87
CA LEU A 200 6.43 -19.20 11.88
C LEU A 200 5.94 -18.86 10.45
N ALA A 201 4.77 -18.21 10.32
CA ALA A 201 4.30 -17.74 9.02
C ALA A 201 5.24 -16.69 8.43
N GLY A 202 5.63 -15.68 9.22
CA GLY A 202 6.58 -14.66 8.77
C GLY A 202 7.94 -15.24 8.38
N GLU A 203 8.48 -16.16 9.17
CA GLU A 203 9.75 -16.86 8.88
C GLU A 203 9.67 -17.66 7.57
N ARG A 204 8.61 -18.44 7.36
CA ARG A 204 8.39 -19.22 6.12
C ARG A 204 8.19 -18.33 4.88
N LEU A 205 7.61 -17.13 5.06
CA LEU A 205 7.45 -16.19 3.96
C LEU A 205 8.79 -15.56 3.55
N LEU A 206 9.71 -15.31 4.50
CA LEU A 206 11.09 -14.91 4.17
C LEU A 206 11.79 -15.99 3.33
N GLU A 207 11.60 -17.28 3.64
CA GLU A 207 12.19 -18.40 2.88
C GLU A 207 11.70 -18.45 1.41
N LYS A 208 10.58 -17.80 1.09
CA LYS A 208 10.01 -17.75 -0.28
C LYS A 208 10.69 -16.72 -1.20
N GLY A 209 11.51 -15.80 -0.66
CA GLY A 209 12.29 -14.87 -1.48
C GLY A 209 12.48 -13.47 -0.92
N PRO A 210 11.45 -12.80 -0.37
CA PRO A 210 11.61 -11.41 0.09
C PRO A 210 12.59 -11.32 1.26
N ARG A 211 13.37 -10.25 1.30
CA ARG A 211 14.30 -9.99 2.41
C ARG A 211 13.58 -9.61 3.69
N TYR A 212 12.41 -8.99 3.56
CA TYR A 212 11.58 -8.54 4.69
C TYR A 212 10.13 -8.94 4.47
N VAL A 213 9.41 -9.17 5.56
CA VAL A 213 7.96 -9.44 5.54
C VAL A 213 7.29 -8.58 6.60
N VAL A 214 6.25 -7.87 6.23
CA VAL A 214 5.32 -7.21 7.15
C VAL A 214 4.00 -7.96 7.14
N VAL A 215 3.54 -8.38 8.31
CA VAL A 215 2.21 -8.95 8.51
C VAL A 215 1.31 -7.94 9.21
N LYS A 216 0.28 -7.48 8.50
CA LYS A 216 -0.75 -6.56 9.00
C LYS A 216 -1.76 -7.32 9.85
N LEU A 217 -2.12 -6.80 11.04
CA LEU A 217 -3.00 -7.42 12.03
C LEU A 217 -4.27 -6.60 12.31
N GLY A 218 -4.66 -5.70 11.40
CA GLY A 218 -5.79 -4.79 11.60
C GLY A 218 -5.62 -3.93 12.84
N GLU A 219 -6.60 -3.95 13.72
CA GLU A 219 -6.60 -3.20 14.99
C GLU A 219 -5.46 -3.57 15.97
N PHE A 220 -4.81 -4.70 15.76
CA PHE A 220 -3.68 -5.15 16.58
C PHE A 220 -2.32 -4.70 16.04
N GLY A 221 -2.27 -3.94 14.94
CA GLY A 221 -1.05 -3.35 14.40
C GLY A 221 -0.34 -4.20 13.36
N ALA A 222 0.99 -4.32 13.47
CA ALA A 222 1.80 -5.03 12.47
C ALA A 222 3.02 -5.72 13.09
N LYS A 223 3.52 -6.73 12.38
CA LYS A 223 4.78 -7.42 12.68
C LYS A 223 5.71 -7.34 11.48
N LEU A 224 6.96 -6.96 11.71
CA LEU A 224 8.03 -6.94 10.72
C LEU A 224 9.03 -8.04 11.01
N PHE A 225 9.33 -8.83 10.01
CA PHE A 225 10.32 -9.90 10.01
C PHE A 225 11.45 -9.54 9.05
N GLY A 226 12.69 -9.87 9.43
CA GLY A 226 13.88 -9.63 8.62
C GLY A 226 14.90 -10.75 8.75
N PRO A 227 16.07 -10.62 8.07
CA PRO A 227 17.13 -11.61 8.13
C PRO A 227 17.67 -11.78 9.55
N ASP A 228 18.33 -12.92 9.78
CA ASP A 228 19.03 -13.25 11.05
C ASP A 228 18.13 -13.21 12.29
N GLY A 229 16.83 -13.46 12.12
CA GLY A 229 15.85 -13.42 13.21
C GLY A 229 15.46 -12.01 13.64
N ALA A 230 15.75 -10.99 12.85
CA ALA A 230 15.31 -9.62 13.14
C ALA A 230 13.78 -9.56 13.15
N PHE A 231 13.24 -9.03 14.25
CA PHE A 231 11.79 -8.98 14.49
C PHE A 231 11.40 -7.67 15.17
N PHE A 232 10.26 -7.12 14.76
CA PHE A 232 9.64 -5.96 15.38
C PHE A 232 8.12 -6.11 15.38
N SER A 233 7.46 -5.54 16.37
CA SER A 233 6.01 -5.50 16.48
C SER A 233 5.56 -4.16 17.01
N CYS A 234 4.59 -3.53 16.37
CA CYS A 234 3.92 -2.33 16.88
C CYS A 234 2.41 -2.56 16.94
N GLY A 235 1.73 -1.82 17.83
CA GLY A 235 0.28 -1.72 17.84
C GLY A 235 -0.25 -0.87 16.70
N ALA A 236 -1.58 -0.81 16.55
CA ALA A 236 -2.27 0.17 15.72
C ALA A 236 -2.64 1.42 16.53
N TRP A 237 -2.91 2.53 15.83
CA TRP A 237 -3.55 3.68 16.45
C TRP A 237 -4.94 3.31 16.96
N PRO A 238 -5.29 3.58 18.23
CA PRO A 238 -6.58 3.20 18.80
C PRO A 238 -7.70 4.13 18.30
N LEU A 239 -8.41 3.69 17.27
CA LEU A 239 -9.56 4.41 16.73
C LEU A 239 -10.78 4.26 17.66
N ARG A 240 -11.47 5.37 17.90
CA ARG A 240 -12.77 5.36 18.61
C ARG A 240 -13.94 5.15 17.66
N ASN A 241 -13.82 5.72 16.45
CA ASN A 241 -14.83 5.64 15.41
C ASN A 241 -14.16 5.02 14.18
N LEU A 242 -14.71 3.93 13.72
CA LEU A 242 -14.31 3.23 12.52
C LEU A 242 -15.49 3.32 11.55
N ALA A 243 -15.29 4.03 10.43
CA ALA A 243 -16.32 4.21 9.42
C ALA A 243 -16.20 3.16 8.30
N ASP A 244 -14.99 3.02 7.72
CA ASP A 244 -14.72 2.12 6.60
C ASP A 244 -13.25 1.66 6.63
N PRO A 245 -12.94 0.35 6.78
CA PRO A 245 -11.59 -0.16 6.76
C PRO A 245 -11.03 -0.40 5.33
N THR A 246 -11.83 -0.14 4.27
CA THR A 246 -11.41 -0.33 2.88
C THR A 246 -10.18 0.53 2.56
N GLY A 247 -9.18 -0.06 1.93
CA GLY A 247 -7.95 0.63 1.56
C GLY A 247 -6.97 0.93 2.70
N ALA A 248 -7.29 0.56 3.95
CA ALA A 248 -6.37 0.75 5.08
C ALA A 248 -5.04 0.00 4.87
N GLY A 249 -5.09 -1.21 4.32
CA GLY A 249 -3.90 -1.99 3.97
C GLY A 249 -3.05 -1.35 2.89
N ASP A 250 -3.69 -0.79 1.88
CA ASP A 250 -3.02 -0.09 0.76
C ASP A 250 -2.43 1.25 1.23
N THR A 251 -3.17 1.97 2.09
CA THR A 251 -2.68 3.18 2.76
C THR A 251 -1.46 2.89 3.63
N PHE A 252 -1.48 1.77 4.38
CA PHE A 252 -0.32 1.31 5.14
C PHE A 252 0.90 1.12 4.21
N LEU A 253 0.72 0.43 3.09
CA LEU A 253 1.76 0.19 2.08
C LEU A 253 2.32 1.50 1.54
N GLY A 254 1.44 2.44 1.15
CA GLY A 254 1.83 3.76 0.66
C GLY A 254 2.57 4.59 1.70
N GLY A 255 2.12 4.59 2.95
CA GLY A 255 2.78 5.28 4.06
C GLY A 255 4.15 4.71 4.39
N LEU A 256 4.30 3.39 4.34
CA LEU A 256 5.58 2.70 4.52
C LEU A 256 6.59 3.14 3.45
N ILE A 257 6.23 3.03 2.18
CA ILE A 257 7.14 3.37 1.08
C ILE A 257 7.42 4.88 1.01
N GLY A 258 6.41 5.72 1.27
CA GLY A 258 6.56 7.16 1.35
C GLY A 258 7.56 7.59 2.42
N THR A 259 7.58 6.90 3.57
CA THR A 259 8.56 7.12 4.63
C THR A 259 9.98 6.82 4.16
N LEU A 260 10.19 5.64 3.56
CA LEU A 260 11.51 5.24 3.05
C LEU A 260 12.01 6.18 1.96
N ALA A 261 11.13 6.61 1.06
CA ALA A 261 11.47 7.54 -0.01
C ALA A 261 11.81 8.95 0.51
N ALA A 262 11.08 9.44 1.52
CA ALA A 262 11.38 10.71 2.17
C ALA A 262 12.77 10.72 2.84
N GLU A 263 13.23 9.56 3.32
CA GLU A 263 14.57 9.36 3.90
C GLU A 263 15.64 9.05 2.85
N GLY A 264 15.27 8.83 1.58
CA GLY A 264 16.20 8.38 0.52
C GLY A 264 16.73 6.95 0.75
N ALA A 265 16.00 6.13 1.52
CA ALA A 265 16.45 4.83 2.00
C ALA A 265 16.15 3.72 0.99
N VAL A 266 16.84 3.71 -0.17
CA VAL A 266 16.70 2.65 -1.20
C VAL A 266 17.22 1.29 -0.68
N THR A 267 18.17 1.31 0.25
CA THR A 267 18.66 0.11 0.95
C THR A 267 18.42 0.30 2.45
N PRO A 268 17.17 0.18 2.93
CA PRO A 268 16.83 0.55 4.29
C PRO A 268 17.49 -0.36 5.33
N THR A 269 17.90 0.25 6.43
CA THR A 269 18.21 -0.47 7.66
C THR A 269 16.95 -1.02 8.31
N PHE A 270 17.09 -2.00 9.20
CA PHE A 270 15.95 -2.54 9.91
C PHE A 270 15.24 -1.49 10.79
N ASP A 271 15.99 -0.52 11.34
CA ASP A 271 15.40 0.58 12.14
C ASP A 271 14.61 1.56 11.28
N GLN A 272 15.05 1.86 10.05
CA GLN A 272 14.25 2.63 9.09
C GLN A 272 12.96 1.89 8.71
N LEU A 273 13.02 0.57 8.52
CA LEU A 273 11.82 -0.23 8.28
C LEU A 273 10.86 -0.22 9.49
N LYS A 274 11.34 -0.25 10.73
CA LYS A 274 10.48 -0.07 11.91
C LYS A 274 9.74 1.25 11.87
N THR A 275 10.45 2.34 11.60
CA THR A 275 9.85 3.68 11.45
C THR A 275 8.81 3.70 10.32
N ALA A 276 9.13 3.11 9.17
CA ALA A 276 8.24 3.03 8.03
C ALA A 276 6.95 2.22 8.32
N VAL A 277 7.07 1.11 9.07
CA VAL A 277 5.93 0.30 9.53
C VAL A 277 5.02 1.10 10.47
N VAL A 278 5.58 1.83 11.42
CA VAL A 278 4.81 2.70 12.34
C VAL A 278 4.09 3.79 11.55
N ASN A 279 4.79 4.49 10.67
CA ASN A 279 4.22 5.57 9.87
C ASN A 279 3.11 5.07 8.93
N GLY A 280 3.29 3.89 8.31
CA GLY A 280 2.26 3.22 7.53
C GLY A 280 1.01 2.92 8.36
N SER A 281 1.19 2.39 9.58
CA SER A 281 0.09 2.12 10.52
C SER A 281 -0.66 3.40 10.92
N ILE A 282 0.05 4.49 11.17
CA ILE A 282 -0.56 5.79 11.52
C ILE A 282 -1.34 6.36 10.34
N LEU A 283 -0.81 6.32 9.11
CA LEU A 283 -1.55 6.79 7.93
C LEU A 283 -2.80 5.94 7.67
N ALA A 284 -2.71 4.61 7.79
CA ALA A 284 -3.85 3.71 7.65
C ALA A 284 -5.00 4.06 8.61
N SER A 285 -4.69 4.59 9.80
CA SER A 285 -5.72 5.00 10.75
C SER A 285 -6.57 6.18 10.29
N PHE A 286 -6.02 7.09 9.47
CA PHE A 286 -6.83 8.16 8.88
C PHE A 286 -7.83 7.60 7.85
N THR A 287 -7.43 6.66 7.01
CA THR A 287 -8.33 6.02 6.04
C THR A 287 -9.55 5.42 6.73
N CYS A 288 -9.37 4.77 7.87
CA CYS A 288 -10.45 4.12 8.61
C CYS A 288 -11.49 5.07 9.24
N GLU A 289 -11.21 6.38 9.33
CA GLU A 289 -12.08 7.36 10.00
C GLU A 289 -13.25 7.85 9.14
N ASP A 290 -13.19 7.63 7.81
CA ASP A 290 -14.27 8.00 6.86
C ASP A 290 -14.27 7.00 5.68
N PHE A 291 -15.25 7.12 4.80
CA PHE A 291 -15.36 6.30 3.60
C PHE A 291 -14.32 6.68 2.54
N SER A 292 -13.76 5.67 1.88
CA SER A 292 -12.76 5.84 0.84
C SER A 292 -11.55 6.64 1.35
N THR A 293 -11.08 7.60 0.57
CA THR A 293 -9.91 8.43 0.84
C THR A 293 -10.21 9.73 1.58
N LYS A 294 -11.48 10.02 1.88
CA LYS A 294 -11.95 11.34 2.38
C LYS A 294 -11.17 11.87 3.59
N SER A 295 -11.00 11.04 4.62
CA SER A 295 -10.24 11.45 5.81
C SER A 295 -8.75 11.57 5.52
N LEU A 296 -8.17 10.66 4.71
CA LEU A 296 -6.78 10.75 4.29
C LEU A 296 -6.51 12.01 3.43
N GLU A 297 -7.43 12.38 2.53
CA GLU A 297 -7.34 13.62 1.75
C GLU A 297 -7.23 14.86 2.63
N SER A 298 -8.10 14.95 3.62
CA SER A 298 -8.18 16.09 4.54
C SER A 298 -7.04 16.14 5.57
N ALA A 299 -6.35 15.01 5.82
CA ALA A 299 -5.26 14.92 6.78
C ALA A 299 -4.06 15.78 6.35
N ARG A 300 -3.65 16.70 7.22
CA ARG A 300 -2.46 17.55 7.02
C ARG A 300 -1.21 16.85 7.57
N LYS A 301 -0.05 17.25 7.12
CA LYS A 301 1.23 16.77 7.70
C LYS A 301 1.31 16.99 9.21
N THR A 302 0.78 18.10 9.71
CA THR A 302 0.72 18.39 11.15
C THR A 302 -0.09 17.36 11.91
N ASP A 303 -1.26 16.97 11.38
CA ASP A 303 -2.15 15.99 12.02
C ASP A 303 -1.47 14.59 12.09
N PHE A 304 -0.71 14.25 11.05
CA PHE A 304 0.09 13.04 11.01
C PHE A 304 1.20 13.04 12.06
N PHE A 305 2.01 14.10 12.16
CA PHE A 305 3.09 14.16 13.15
C PHE A 305 2.55 14.24 14.58
N GLU A 306 1.47 14.95 14.83
CA GLU A 306 0.79 14.97 16.13
C GLU A 306 0.32 13.56 16.53
N ARG A 307 -0.22 12.78 15.58
CA ARG A 307 -0.64 11.39 15.84
C ARG A 307 0.56 10.47 16.12
N ILE A 308 1.70 10.65 15.45
CA ILE A 308 2.95 9.94 15.76
C ILE A 308 3.42 10.25 17.17
N ASP A 309 3.48 11.52 17.57
CA ASP A 309 3.93 11.92 18.89
C ASP A 309 3.04 11.34 19.99
N GLN A 310 1.73 11.36 19.79
CA GLN A 310 0.76 10.73 20.69
C GLN A 310 0.93 9.21 20.72
N PHE A 311 1.15 8.58 19.56
CA PHE A 311 1.35 7.14 19.48
C PHE A 311 2.61 6.69 20.22
N GLN A 312 3.69 7.45 20.14
CA GLN A 312 4.89 7.18 20.93
C GLN A 312 4.62 7.23 22.42
N GLN A 313 3.82 8.20 22.90
CA GLN A 313 3.47 8.32 24.32
C GLN A 313 2.64 7.15 24.83
N ILE A 314 1.62 6.69 24.05
CA ILE A 314 0.76 5.58 24.47
C ILE A 314 1.43 4.21 24.28
N SER A 315 2.49 4.12 23.48
CA SER A 315 3.24 2.87 23.23
C SER A 315 4.49 2.75 24.10
N ALA A 316 4.87 3.80 24.85
CA ALA A 316 6.00 3.78 25.76
C ALA A 316 5.69 2.95 27.04
N TRP A 317 6.70 2.25 27.56
CA TRP A 317 6.66 1.45 28.79
C TRP A 317 7.95 1.57 29.58
#